data_6f904bb7050c1cfb6c394f2480c2a9f8
#
_entry.id   6f904bb7050c1cfb6c394f2480c2a9f8
#
_cell.length_a   1.000
_cell.length_b   1.000
_cell.length_c   1.000
_cell.angle_alpha   90.00
_cell.angle_beta   90.00
_cell.angle_gamma   90.00
#
_symmetry.space_group_name_H-M   'P 1'
#
loop_
_entity.id
_entity.type
_entity.pdbx_description
1 polymer ?
#
loop_
_entity_poly.entity_id
_entity_poly.type
_entity_poly.pdbx_seq_one_letter_code
_entity_poly.pdbx_strand_id
1 'polypeptide(L)'
;MKKICLLVLLTVSALTICAQKKFVLTSPDGVLKAYISIGKEITYSVTHGTDTVLFQSAIAMQLDKGRTFGIASRLSGHNEKAVRQYLKSPFYKKKEIEDHYNLIHLKFKNGFNLEFRAYNEGIAYRFISTLGEAFTVENEIATFNLGKDRKAFIPYVRKNVKTIEEQFYNTFENVYTYQAISEWKHGQLSLMPLAIELDHGKKVCITEADLENYPGMYLFCSNPGIKAELKGVYAPYPKVEKQGGHINSQMVVLEREPYIAKCEGKKDFPWRVLVVSSEDRQLANNDMVYKLASSSRVNDISWIKPGKVAWEWWNDSNLYGVDFKTGINNDTYKYYIDFASRFGIEYVILDEGWSKSRQADLFQVVPDIDLEELVKYAGERNVGIILWAGYYAFARDMEKVCKHYSAMGIKGFKIDFMDRDDQKMVDFHYKAAEMTAKYHLLVDFHGSYKPTGLNRTYPNVINFEGVHGLEQQKFADSSIDQVTYDVTIPFIRQLAGPMDYTQGAMRNATKENFAPVYSEPMSQGTRCRQLA
;
A
#
# COMPACT_ATOMS: atom_id res chain seq x y z
N MET A 1 9.11 7.61 86.25
CA MET A 1 9.06 6.58 85.18
C MET A 1 8.03 7.02 84.10
N LYS A 2 8.51 7.60 83.01
CA LYS A 2 7.62 8.05 81.88
C LYS A 2 7.51 6.92 80.90
N LYS A 3 6.31 6.43 80.65
CA LYS A 3 6.00 5.46 79.54
C LYS A 3 5.82 6.23 78.22
N ILE A 4 6.72 5.95 77.30
CA ILE A 4 6.60 6.42 75.90
C ILE A 4 5.77 5.40 75.11
N CYS A 5 4.58 5.78 74.69
CA CYS A 5 3.80 4.99 73.74
C CYS A 5 4.29 5.29 72.31
N LEU A 6 4.88 4.30 71.69
CA LEU A 6 5.30 4.35 70.28
C LEU A 6 4.07 4.02 69.38
N LEU A 7 3.54 5.00 68.67
CA LEU A 7 2.46 4.83 67.71
C LEU A 7 3.08 4.46 66.35
N VAL A 8 2.99 3.21 65.93
CA VAL A 8 3.39 2.75 64.58
C VAL A 8 2.26 3.02 63.63
N LEU A 9 2.42 4.05 62.77
CA LEU A 9 1.52 4.29 61.63
C LEU A 9 1.87 3.30 60.53
N LEU A 10 1.05 2.29 60.33
CA LEU A 10 1.06 1.43 59.10
C LEU A 10 0.39 2.20 57.97
N THR A 11 1.17 2.78 57.08
CA THR A 11 0.71 3.25 55.79
C THR A 11 0.49 2.05 54.88
N VAL A 12 -0.75 1.62 54.75
CA VAL A 12 -1.16 0.64 53.74
C VAL A 12 -1.19 1.37 52.41
N SER A 13 -0.12 1.25 51.63
CA SER A 13 -0.13 1.63 50.21
C SER A 13 -1.09 0.71 49.47
N ALA A 14 -2.30 1.17 49.22
CA ALA A 14 -3.26 0.49 48.34
C ALA A 14 -2.68 0.48 46.92
N LEU A 15 -1.93 -0.56 46.59
CA LEU A 15 -1.63 -0.92 45.22
C LEU A 15 -2.99 -1.21 44.53
N THR A 16 -3.54 -0.23 43.85
CA THR A 16 -4.67 -0.45 42.92
C THR A 16 -4.17 -1.38 41.83
N ILE A 17 -4.30 -2.68 42.04
CA ILE A 17 -4.18 -3.68 40.98
C ILE A 17 -5.33 -3.38 40.00
N CYS A 18 -5.00 -2.70 38.91
CA CYS A 18 -5.95 -2.50 37.82
C CYS A 18 -6.27 -3.89 37.24
N ALA A 19 -7.43 -4.44 37.61
CA ALA A 19 -7.84 -5.77 37.15
C ALA A 19 -7.83 -5.80 35.61
N GLN A 20 -7.02 -6.68 35.05
CA GLN A 20 -6.92 -6.88 33.60
C GLN A 20 -8.27 -7.36 33.06
N LYS A 21 -8.87 -6.61 32.13
CA LYS A 21 -10.08 -7.05 31.42
C LYS A 21 -9.66 -7.80 30.16
N LYS A 22 -10.31 -8.93 29.92
CA LYS A 22 -10.03 -9.79 28.75
C LYS A 22 -11.29 -9.98 27.92
N PHE A 23 -11.12 -9.95 26.59
CA PHE A 23 -12.16 -10.22 25.62
C PHE A 23 -11.68 -11.26 24.63
N VAL A 24 -12.61 -12.04 24.07
CA VAL A 24 -12.32 -13.02 23.02
C VAL A 24 -13.25 -12.73 21.86
N LEU A 25 -12.69 -12.35 20.72
CA LEU A 25 -13.43 -12.19 19.49
C LEU A 25 -13.14 -13.39 18.59
N THR A 26 -14.19 -14.08 18.16
CA THR A 26 -14.09 -15.30 17.35
C THR A 26 -14.61 -15.02 15.93
N SER A 27 -13.96 -15.59 14.91
CA SER A 27 -14.45 -15.57 13.52
C SER A 27 -15.81 -16.26 13.36
N PRO A 28 -16.57 -15.97 12.31
CA PRO A 28 -17.88 -16.62 12.09
C PRO A 28 -17.85 -18.14 12.06
N ASP A 29 -16.77 -18.75 11.54
CA ASP A 29 -16.56 -20.21 11.50
C ASP A 29 -16.00 -20.79 12.82
N GLY A 30 -15.67 -19.94 13.79
CA GLY A 30 -15.14 -20.34 15.10
C GLY A 30 -13.66 -20.70 15.14
N VAL A 31 -12.93 -20.64 14.02
CA VAL A 31 -11.55 -21.12 13.91
C VAL A 31 -10.53 -20.08 14.36
N LEU A 32 -10.65 -18.82 13.89
CA LEU A 32 -9.79 -17.73 14.32
C LEU A 32 -10.32 -17.08 15.60
N LYS A 33 -9.41 -16.80 16.55
CA LYS A 33 -9.74 -16.09 17.80
C LYS A 33 -8.71 -15.03 18.09
N ALA A 34 -9.17 -13.81 18.37
CA ALA A 34 -8.37 -12.74 18.91
C ALA A 34 -8.65 -12.61 20.41
N TYR A 35 -7.61 -12.69 21.23
CA TYR A 35 -7.66 -12.48 22.68
C TYR A 35 -7.14 -11.08 22.98
N ILE A 36 -8.00 -10.20 23.46
CA ILE A 36 -7.70 -8.79 23.70
C ILE A 36 -7.62 -8.58 25.20
N SER A 37 -6.52 -8.03 25.68
CA SER A 37 -6.26 -7.78 27.09
C SER A 37 -6.07 -6.28 27.34
N ILE A 38 -6.84 -5.73 28.29
CA ILE A 38 -6.78 -4.32 28.69
C ILE A 38 -6.26 -4.25 30.11
N GLY A 39 -5.06 -3.72 30.28
CA GLY A 39 -4.39 -3.52 31.54
C GLY A 39 -3.60 -2.22 31.56
N LYS A 40 -2.33 -2.27 31.99
CA LYS A 40 -1.40 -1.13 31.87
C LYS A 40 -1.21 -0.74 30.42
N GLU A 41 -1.18 -1.75 29.54
CA GLU A 41 -1.15 -1.61 28.09
C GLU A 41 -2.28 -2.42 27.48
N ILE A 42 -2.70 -2.08 26.26
CA ILE A 42 -3.59 -2.94 25.46
C ILE A 42 -2.70 -3.89 24.68
N THR A 43 -2.99 -5.18 24.81
CA THR A 43 -2.31 -6.23 24.07
C THR A 43 -3.33 -7.16 23.42
N TYR A 44 -2.91 -7.83 22.35
CA TYR A 44 -3.72 -8.88 21.72
C TYR A 44 -2.87 -10.07 21.32
N SER A 45 -3.49 -11.22 21.19
CA SER A 45 -2.90 -12.43 20.60
C SER A 45 -3.93 -13.11 19.68
N VAL A 46 -3.46 -13.93 18.75
CA VAL A 46 -4.32 -14.58 17.76
C VAL A 46 -4.02 -16.07 17.71
N THR A 47 -5.08 -16.90 17.67
CA THR A 47 -4.98 -18.34 17.41
C THR A 47 -5.80 -18.73 16.18
N HIS A 48 -5.36 -19.78 15.47
CA HIS A 48 -6.08 -20.43 14.40
C HIS A 48 -6.23 -21.93 14.73
N GLY A 49 -7.42 -22.30 15.20
CA GLY A 49 -7.64 -23.60 15.85
C GLY A 49 -6.81 -23.69 17.12
N THR A 50 -5.94 -24.69 17.21
CA THR A 50 -5.02 -24.93 18.34
C THR A 50 -3.69 -24.17 18.21
N ASP A 51 -3.37 -23.63 17.03
CA ASP A 51 -2.08 -23.00 16.77
C ASP A 51 -2.09 -21.51 17.14
N THR A 52 -1.03 -21.06 17.81
CA THR A 52 -0.82 -19.63 18.04
C THR A 52 -0.20 -18.99 16.80
N VAL A 53 -0.94 -18.06 16.19
CA VAL A 53 -0.52 -17.26 15.03
C VAL A 53 0.30 -16.05 15.48
N LEU A 54 -0.18 -15.36 16.52
CA LEU A 54 0.46 -14.19 17.10
C LEU A 54 0.40 -14.29 18.63
N PHE A 55 1.55 -14.17 19.25
CA PHE A 55 1.67 -14.10 20.71
C PHE A 55 1.32 -12.70 21.19
N GLN A 56 1.28 -12.51 22.51
CA GLN A 56 0.91 -11.22 23.12
C GLN A 56 1.71 -10.06 22.51
N SER A 57 1.01 -9.15 21.85
CA SER A 57 1.53 -8.03 21.07
C SER A 57 0.88 -6.74 21.54
N ALA A 58 1.68 -5.72 21.84
CA ALA A 58 1.21 -4.43 22.33
C ALA A 58 0.76 -3.51 21.19
N ILE A 59 -0.29 -2.73 21.46
CA ILE A 59 -0.79 -1.69 20.55
C ILE A 59 -1.08 -0.40 21.33
N ALA A 60 -0.60 0.72 20.80
CA ALA A 60 -0.82 2.05 21.41
C ALA A 60 -0.54 3.16 20.40
N MET A 61 -0.96 4.39 20.73
CA MET A 61 -0.53 5.62 20.06
C MET A 61 -0.02 6.61 21.09
N GLN A 62 1.08 7.27 20.77
CA GLN A 62 1.64 8.40 21.51
C GLN A 62 1.22 9.69 20.80
N LEU A 63 0.60 10.58 21.54
CA LEU A 63 0.07 11.83 21.01
C LEU A 63 0.79 13.01 21.66
N ASP A 64 0.62 14.17 21.07
CA ASP A 64 1.10 15.42 21.69
C ASP A 64 0.62 15.60 23.13
N LYS A 65 1.27 16.47 23.86
CA LYS A 65 0.96 16.81 25.28
C LYS A 65 1.00 15.58 26.21
N GLY A 66 1.75 14.54 25.84
CA GLY A 66 1.87 13.31 26.62
C GLY A 66 0.61 12.45 26.69
N ARG A 67 -0.38 12.70 25.81
CA ARG A 67 -1.58 11.87 25.69
C ARG A 67 -1.25 10.54 25.04
N THR A 68 -2.03 9.51 25.36
CA THR A 68 -1.85 8.18 24.78
C THR A 68 -3.19 7.51 24.51
N PHE A 69 -3.26 6.73 23.45
CA PHE A 69 -4.27 5.68 23.25
C PHE A 69 -3.61 4.33 23.53
N GLY A 70 -4.27 3.46 24.27
CA GLY A 70 -3.79 2.10 24.56
C GLY A 70 -2.87 1.95 25.79
N ILE A 71 -2.37 3.04 26.38
CA ILE A 71 -1.56 3.01 27.62
C ILE A 71 -2.39 3.60 28.76
N ALA A 72 -2.40 2.93 29.92
CA ALA A 72 -3.17 3.30 31.12
C ALA A 72 -4.64 3.67 30.82
N SER A 73 -5.24 2.98 29.85
CA SER A 73 -6.55 3.32 29.32
C SER A 73 -7.69 2.75 30.15
N ARG A 74 -8.73 3.53 30.36
CA ARG A 74 -9.91 3.14 31.15
C ARG A 74 -11.08 2.81 30.23
N LEU A 75 -11.41 1.52 30.14
CA LEU A 75 -12.57 1.04 29.40
C LEU A 75 -13.87 1.61 30.00
N SER A 76 -14.72 2.23 29.19
CA SER A 76 -16.03 2.76 29.55
C SER A 76 -17.19 1.85 29.13
N GLY A 77 -16.99 1.02 28.11
CA GLY A 77 -17.99 0.08 27.62
C GLY A 77 -17.49 -0.71 26.41
N HIS A 78 -18.28 -1.65 25.97
CA HIS A 78 -18.05 -2.39 24.72
C HIS A 78 -19.38 -2.80 24.11
N ASN A 79 -19.35 -3.12 22.82
CA ASN A 79 -20.44 -3.80 22.13
C ASN A 79 -19.85 -4.77 21.09
N GLU A 80 -20.59 -5.85 20.86
CA GLU A 80 -20.25 -6.86 19.87
C GLU A 80 -21.34 -6.93 18.81
N LYS A 81 -20.97 -7.27 17.58
CA LYS A 81 -21.90 -7.41 16.46
C LYS A 81 -21.38 -8.45 15.48
N ALA A 82 -22.28 -9.29 14.97
CA ALA A 82 -22.05 -10.08 13.78
C ALA A 82 -22.56 -9.31 12.54
N VAL A 83 -21.79 -9.30 11.47
CA VAL A 83 -22.13 -8.64 10.22
C VAL A 83 -21.99 -9.64 9.08
N ARG A 84 -23.01 -9.71 8.23
CA ARG A 84 -22.96 -10.46 6.98
C ARG A 84 -23.67 -9.64 5.91
N GLN A 85 -22.92 -9.24 4.89
CA GLN A 85 -23.41 -8.45 3.78
C GLN A 85 -22.63 -8.77 2.51
N TYR A 86 -23.10 -8.26 1.37
CA TYR A 86 -22.41 -8.40 0.09
C TYR A 86 -22.00 -7.04 -0.45
N LEU A 87 -20.75 -6.92 -0.84
CA LEU A 87 -20.16 -5.72 -1.43
C LEU A 87 -20.12 -5.88 -2.95
N LYS A 88 -20.72 -4.94 -3.67
CA LYS A 88 -20.55 -4.85 -5.13
C LYS A 88 -19.15 -4.32 -5.45
N SER A 89 -18.47 -4.95 -6.39
CA SER A 89 -17.09 -4.62 -6.76
C SER A 89 -16.89 -4.76 -8.28
N PRO A 90 -17.47 -3.84 -9.08
CA PRO A 90 -17.58 -3.98 -10.55
C PRO A 90 -16.24 -4.02 -11.28
N PHE A 91 -15.17 -3.47 -10.69
CA PHE A 91 -13.83 -3.36 -11.29
C PHE A 91 -12.76 -4.10 -10.49
N TYR A 92 -13.15 -5.10 -9.74
CA TYR A 92 -12.26 -5.93 -8.94
C TYR A 92 -12.27 -7.38 -9.43
N LYS A 93 -11.40 -8.24 -8.91
CA LYS A 93 -11.31 -9.67 -9.32
C LYS A 93 -12.59 -10.49 -9.08
N LYS A 94 -13.52 -9.99 -8.28
CA LYS A 94 -14.84 -10.58 -8.00
C LYS A 94 -15.90 -9.51 -8.16
N LYS A 95 -17.01 -9.83 -8.83
CA LYS A 95 -18.13 -8.91 -9.03
C LYS A 95 -18.86 -8.57 -7.73
N GLU A 96 -18.88 -9.54 -6.82
CA GLU A 96 -19.53 -9.46 -5.52
C GLU A 96 -18.68 -10.17 -4.47
N ILE A 97 -18.54 -9.57 -3.30
CA ILE A 97 -17.69 -10.05 -2.21
C ILE A 97 -18.53 -10.20 -0.96
N GLU A 98 -18.55 -11.38 -0.36
CA GLU A 98 -19.14 -11.58 0.95
C GLU A 98 -18.29 -10.93 2.03
N ASP A 99 -18.86 -9.98 2.76
CA ASP A 99 -18.26 -9.29 3.90
C ASP A 99 -18.89 -9.82 5.19
N HIS A 100 -18.31 -10.92 5.71
CA HIS A 100 -18.82 -11.66 6.86
C HIS A 100 -17.79 -11.69 7.98
N TYR A 101 -18.10 -11.03 9.10
CA TYR A 101 -17.22 -10.92 10.26
C TYR A 101 -17.98 -10.73 11.56
N ASN A 102 -17.31 -11.03 12.66
CA ASN A 102 -17.69 -10.58 13.99
C ASN A 102 -16.82 -9.39 14.40
N LEU A 103 -17.39 -8.43 15.08
CA LEU A 103 -16.65 -7.27 15.59
C LEU A 103 -16.85 -7.09 17.09
N ILE A 104 -15.84 -6.54 17.73
CA ILE A 104 -15.92 -5.93 19.05
C ILE A 104 -15.47 -4.47 18.98
N HIS A 105 -16.28 -3.58 19.52
CA HIS A 105 -16.02 -2.15 19.63
C HIS A 105 -15.83 -1.80 21.10
N LEU A 106 -14.61 -1.43 21.49
CA LEU A 106 -14.19 -1.10 22.84
C LEU A 106 -14.14 0.42 22.99
N LYS A 107 -14.87 0.97 23.96
CA LYS A 107 -14.96 2.41 24.23
C LYS A 107 -14.11 2.78 25.44
N PHE A 108 -13.33 3.86 25.32
CA PHE A 108 -12.44 4.31 26.37
C PHE A 108 -12.75 5.76 26.80
N LYS A 109 -12.46 6.09 28.06
CA LYS A 109 -12.64 7.44 28.61
C LYS A 109 -11.57 8.43 28.13
N ASN A 110 -10.46 7.92 27.57
CA ASN A 110 -9.29 8.71 27.15
C ASN A 110 -9.44 9.36 25.76
N GLY A 111 -10.64 9.45 25.19
CA GLY A 111 -10.87 10.10 23.91
C GLY A 111 -10.60 9.22 22.68
N PHE A 112 -10.70 7.89 22.84
CA PHE A 112 -10.62 6.97 21.71
C PHE A 112 -11.51 5.75 21.90
N ASN A 113 -11.73 5.03 20.78
CA ASN A 113 -12.27 3.70 20.74
C ASN A 113 -11.29 2.78 20.02
N LEU A 114 -11.47 1.47 20.17
CA LEU A 114 -10.70 0.45 19.48
C LEU A 114 -11.67 -0.57 18.89
N GLU A 115 -11.56 -0.82 17.59
CA GLU A 115 -12.39 -1.80 16.89
C GLU A 115 -11.52 -2.97 16.43
N PHE A 116 -11.97 -4.19 16.73
CA PHE A 116 -11.44 -5.43 16.15
C PHE A 116 -12.50 -6.09 15.29
N ARG A 117 -12.07 -6.63 14.16
CA ARG A 117 -12.89 -7.51 13.31
C ARG A 117 -12.21 -8.84 13.13
N ALA A 118 -12.98 -9.92 13.28
CA ALA A 118 -12.55 -11.28 13.01
C ALA A 118 -13.33 -11.81 11.80
N TYR A 119 -12.60 -12.05 10.72
CA TYR A 119 -13.05 -12.75 9.52
C TYR A 119 -12.59 -14.21 9.58
N ASN A 120 -13.13 -15.08 8.72
CA ASN A 120 -12.63 -16.45 8.60
C ASN A 120 -11.20 -16.51 8.04
N GLU A 121 -10.80 -15.46 7.30
CA GLU A 121 -9.49 -15.33 6.67
C GLU A 121 -8.51 -14.38 7.39
N GLY A 122 -8.88 -13.82 8.57
CA GLY A 122 -7.94 -12.95 9.29
C GLY A 122 -8.57 -12.08 10.37
N ILE A 123 -7.70 -11.33 11.04
CA ILE A 123 -8.04 -10.38 12.10
C ILE A 123 -7.58 -8.99 11.69
N ALA A 124 -8.39 -7.98 11.94
CA ALA A 124 -8.00 -6.59 11.76
C ALA A 124 -8.35 -5.75 12.99
N TYR A 125 -7.53 -4.73 13.30
CA TYR A 125 -7.87 -3.73 14.31
C TYR A 125 -7.58 -2.31 13.83
N ARG A 126 -8.29 -1.34 14.39
CA ARG A 126 -8.00 0.09 14.23
C ARG A 126 -8.33 0.87 15.48
N PHE A 127 -7.60 1.96 15.69
CA PHE A 127 -7.98 3.01 16.63
C PHE A 127 -9.02 3.94 15.98
N ILE A 128 -9.83 4.58 16.81
CA ILE A 128 -10.82 5.58 16.40
C ILE A 128 -10.73 6.72 17.40
N SER A 129 -10.26 7.90 16.99
CA SER A 129 -10.25 9.08 17.85
C SER A 129 -11.65 9.64 18.02
N THR A 130 -12.00 9.97 19.26
CA THR A 130 -13.23 10.69 19.60
C THR A 130 -12.93 12.08 20.17
N LEU A 131 -11.69 12.54 20.08
CA LEU A 131 -11.28 13.87 20.50
C LEU A 131 -12.05 14.94 19.71
N GLY A 132 -12.40 16.02 20.36
CA GLY A 132 -13.10 17.16 19.73
C GLY A 132 -12.15 18.22 19.17
N GLU A 133 -10.84 18.09 19.36
CA GLU A 133 -9.81 19.05 18.99
C GLU A 133 -8.75 18.40 18.12
N ALA A 134 -8.03 19.20 17.33
CA ALA A 134 -6.88 18.76 16.55
C ALA A 134 -5.73 18.30 17.46
N PHE A 135 -4.97 17.33 16.99
CA PHE A 135 -3.81 16.77 17.69
C PHE A 135 -2.79 16.20 16.71
N THR A 136 -1.59 15.92 17.20
CA THR A 136 -0.59 15.17 16.42
C THR A 136 -0.37 13.78 17.02
N VAL A 137 -0.05 12.82 16.16
CA VAL A 137 0.43 11.49 16.54
C VAL A 137 1.95 11.52 16.46
N GLU A 138 2.62 11.37 17.58
CA GLU A 138 4.08 11.33 17.65
C GLU A 138 4.61 9.97 17.19
N ASN A 139 3.93 8.88 17.61
CA ASN A 139 4.28 7.52 17.23
C ASN A 139 3.09 6.56 17.41
N GLU A 140 3.09 5.47 16.63
CA GLU A 140 2.19 4.32 16.80
C GLU A 140 3.00 3.09 17.21
N ILE A 141 2.57 2.41 18.25
CA ILE A 141 3.09 1.13 18.67
C ILE A 141 2.19 0.04 18.09
N ALA A 142 2.69 -0.66 17.07
CA ALA A 142 2.07 -1.83 16.49
C ALA A 142 3.11 -2.95 16.53
N THR A 143 2.95 -3.92 17.44
CA THR A 143 3.89 -5.04 17.56
C THR A 143 3.28 -6.34 17.07
N PHE A 144 4.14 -7.23 16.56
CA PHE A 144 3.76 -8.54 16.02
C PHE A 144 4.75 -9.57 16.57
N ASN A 145 4.41 -10.18 17.70
CA ASN A 145 5.24 -11.18 18.38
C ASN A 145 4.94 -12.57 17.84
N LEU A 146 5.90 -13.18 17.15
CA LEU A 146 5.78 -14.50 16.52
C LEU A 146 6.16 -15.66 17.45
N GLY A 147 6.65 -15.33 18.66
CA GLY A 147 6.98 -16.29 19.73
C GLY A 147 8.26 -17.08 19.51
N LYS A 148 8.54 -17.49 18.27
CA LYS A 148 9.77 -18.18 17.88
C LYS A 148 10.22 -17.70 16.50
N ASP A 149 11.44 -18.03 16.13
CA ASP A 149 11.97 -17.71 14.81
C ASP A 149 11.16 -18.38 13.70
N ARG A 150 10.93 -17.63 12.62
CA ARG A 150 10.08 -18.01 11.48
C ARG A 150 10.74 -17.61 10.18
N LYS A 151 10.53 -18.35 9.12
CA LYS A 151 10.87 -17.90 7.77
C LYS A 151 9.82 -16.95 7.26
N ALA A 152 10.27 -15.94 6.51
CA ALA A 152 9.41 -14.91 5.95
C ALA A 152 9.90 -14.50 4.56
N PHE A 153 8.95 -14.03 3.75
CA PHE A 153 9.22 -13.35 2.48
C PHE A 153 9.30 -11.85 2.75
N ILE A 154 10.51 -11.32 2.82
CA ILE A 154 10.79 -9.97 3.31
C ILE A 154 11.14 -9.04 2.14
N PRO A 155 10.29 -8.06 1.78
CA PRO A 155 10.59 -7.04 0.79
C PRO A 155 11.36 -5.89 1.48
N TYR A 156 12.67 -6.03 1.62
CA TYR A 156 13.52 -4.97 2.18
C TYR A 156 13.46 -3.71 1.33
N VAL A 157 13.39 -2.54 1.97
CA VAL A 157 13.21 -1.25 1.29
C VAL A 157 14.38 -0.90 0.38
N ARG A 158 15.61 -0.99 0.89
CA ARG A 158 16.82 -0.68 0.13
C ARG A 158 18.00 -1.55 0.54
N LYS A 159 18.95 -1.71 -0.40
CA LYS A 159 20.29 -2.22 -0.11
C LYS A 159 21.18 -1.03 0.33
N ASN A 160 22.08 -1.27 1.29
CA ASN A 160 23.16 -0.34 1.66
C ASN A 160 22.70 1.04 2.20
N VAL A 161 21.71 1.08 3.08
CA VAL A 161 21.27 2.30 3.75
C VAL A 161 22.07 2.53 5.05
N LYS A 162 22.32 3.81 5.36
CA LYS A 162 23.01 4.23 6.60
C LYS A 162 22.02 4.51 7.73
N THR A 163 20.84 4.98 7.41
CA THR A 163 19.83 5.41 8.37
C THR A 163 18.45 4.85 8.04
N ILE A 164 17.56 4.83 9.02
CA ILE A 164 16.14 4.48 8.79
C ILE A 164 15.47 5.55 7.93
N GLU A 165 15.83 6.81 8.11
CA GLU A 165 15.22 7.93 7.41
C GLU A 165 15.43 7.88 5.89
N GLU A 166 16.60 7.46 5.42
CA GLU A 166 16.87 7.28 3.99
C GLU A 166 15.92 6.27 3.33
N GLN A 167 15.30 5.37 4.11
CA GLN A 167 14.42 4.34 3.63
C GLN A 167 12.98 4.82 3.40
N PHE A 168 12.60 5.99 3.93
CA PHE A 168 11.30 6.60 3.70
C PHE A 168 11.16 7.26 2.32
N TYR A 169 12.19 7.12 1.49
CA TYR A 169 12.19 7.55 0.10
C TYR A 169 12.59 6.34 -0.76
N ASN A 170 11.62 5.74 -1.42
CA ASN A 170 11.82 4.54 -2.23
C ASN A 170 10.65 4.36 -3.23
N THR A 171 10.90 3.62 -4.30
CA THR A 171 9.94 3.37 -5.39
C THR A 171 8.95 2.24 -5.07
N PHE A 172 9.11 1.54 -3.96
CA PHE A 172 8.30 0.37 -3.56
C PHE A 172 8.41 -0.85 -4.50
N GLU A 173 9.41 -0.91 -5.34
CA GLU A 173 9.66 -1.95 -6.35
C GLU A 173 10.72 -2.95 -5.87
N ASN A 174 10.47 -3.63 -4.77
CA ASN A 174 11.46 -4.46 -4.12
C ASN A 174 11.14 -5.96 -4.25
N VAL A 175 12.18 -6.75 -4.53
CA VAL A 175 12.08 -8.21 -4.51
C VAL A 175 11.96 -8.73 -3.09
N TYR A 176 11.33 -9.90 -2.94
CA TYR A 176 11.21 -10.58 -1.66
C TYR A 176 12.46 -11.44 -1.38
N THR A 177 13.04 -11.28 -0.20
CA THR A 177 14.07 -12.17 0.33
C THR A 177 13.41 -13.20 1.23
N TYR A 178 13.57 -14.51 0.91
CA TYR A 178 13.07 -15.60 1.75
C TYR A 178 14.15 -16.04 2.72
N GLN A 179 13.96 -15.76 4.00
CA GLN A 179 14.93 -16.08 5.06
C GLN A 179 14.27 -16.13 6.46
N ALA A 180 15.02 -16.57 7.46
CA ALA A 180 14.59 -16.51 8.85
C ALA A 180 14.54 -15.05 9.36
N ILE A 181 13.61 -14.74 10.27
CA ILE A 181 13.51 -13.42 10.89
C ILE A 181 14.74 -13.12 11.75
N SER A 182 15.36 -14.15 12.34
CA SER A 182 16.64 -14.03 13.05
C SER A 182 17.79 -13.52 12.19
N GLU A 183 17.68 -13.68 10.87
CA GLU A 183 18.64 -13.20 9.89
C GLU A 183 18.28 -11.81 9.32
N TRP A 184 17.34 -11.11 9.95
CA TRP A 184 16.90 -9.78 9.51
C TRP A 184 18.07 -8.82 9.34
N LYS A 185 18.17 -8.19 8.20
CA LYS A 185 19.27 -7.27 7.89
C LYS A 185 19.25 -6.08 8.83
N HIS A 186 20.36 -5.86 9.51
CA HIS A 186 20.49 -4.81 10.50
C HIS A 186 20.13 -3.43 9.94
N GLY A 187 19.27 -2.70 10.65
CA GLY A 187 18.85 -1.35 10.29
C GLY A 187 17.91 -1.26 9.08
N GLN A 188 17.53 -2.38 8.43
CA GLN A 188 16.67 -2.34 7.25
C GLN A 188 15.19 -2.48 7.63
N LEU A 189 14.37 -1.64 6.98
CA LEU A 189 12.92 -1.74 7.01
C LEU A 189 12.43 -2.71 5.95
N SER A 190 11.27 -3.28 6.19
CA SER A 190 10.51 -4.06 5.20
C SER A 190 9.26 -3.31 4.79
N LEU A 191 8.92 -3.38 3.52
CA LEU A 191 7.60 -3.02 3.01
C LEU A 191 6.56 -4.06 3.44
N MET A 192 5.32 -3.82 3.06
CA MET A 192 4.20 -4.75 3.19
C MET A 192 3.53 -4.99 1.83
N PRO A 193 2.79 -6.11 1.66
CA PRO A 193 2.55 -7.20 2.61
C PRO A 193 3.80 -8.02 2.89
N LEU A 194 3.93 -8.53 4.13
CA LEU A 194 5.00 -9.42 4.55
C LEU A 194 4.39 -10.77 4.94
N ALA A 195 4.78 -11.84 4.24
CA ALA A 195 4.28 -13.18 4.49
C ALA A 195 5.25 -14.00 5.36
N ILE A 196 4.73 -14.64 6.39
CA ILE A 196 5.49 -15.41 7.40
C ILE A 196 4.95 -16.82 7.44
N GLU A 197 5.83 -17.80 7.40
CA GLU A 197 5.48 -19.21 7.57
C GLU A 197 5.25 -19.56 9.03
N LEU A 198 4.17 -20.25 9.28
CA LEU A 198 3.79 -20.79 10.60
C LEU A 198 3.92 -22.31 10.60
N ASP A 199 3.65 -22.91 11.76
CA ASP A 199 3.58 -24.36 11.88
C ASP A 199 2.44 -24.97 11.04
N HIS A 200 2.57 -26.22 10.67
CA HIS A 200 1.57 -27.01 9.92
C HIS A 200 1.21 -26.41 8.54
N GLY A 201 2.17 -25.77 7.87
CA GLY A 201 1.98 -25.18 6.53
C GLY A 201 1.14 -23.89 6.50
N LYS A 202 0.68 -23.41 7.64
CA LYS A 202 -0.06 -22.16 7.76
C LYS A 202 0.82 -20.96 7.45
N LYS A 203 0.21 -19.84 7.08
CA LYS A 203 0.90 -18.57 6.86
C LYS A 203 0.12 -17.42 7.50
N VAL A 204 0.85 -16.40 7.92
CA VAL A 204 0.28 -15.11 8.28
C VAL A 204 0.91 -14.02 7.42
N CYS A 205 0.06 -13.17 6.82
CA CYS A 205 0.53 -11.98 6.12
C CYS A 205 0.14 -10.74 6.91
N ILE A 206 1.12 -9.88 7.17
CA ILE A 206 0.93 -8.59 7.83
C ILE A 206 0.77 -7.54 6.74
N THR A 207 -0.31 -6.75 6.82
CA THR A 207 -0.57 -5.62 5.93
C THR A 207 -1.44 -4.57 6.62
N GLU A 208 -1.94 -3.60 5.86
CA GLU A 208 -2.84 -2.55 6.33
C GLU A 208 -3.93 -2.28 5.29
N ALA A 209 -5.02 -1.63 5.71
CA ALA A 209 -6.11 -1.23 4.83
C ALA A 209 -6.70 0.12 5.26
N ASP A 210 -7.41 0.77 4.33
CA ASP A 210 -8.06 2.07 4.54
C ASP A 210 -7.06 3.16 4.98
N LEU A 211 -5.90 3.19 4.32
CA LEU A 211 -4.84 4.14 4.61
C LEU A 211 -5.23 5.51 4.05
N GLU A 212 -5.85 6.33 4.88
CA GLU A 212 -6.27 7.68 4.54
C GLU A 212 -5.77 8.67 5.60
N ASN A 213 -5.15 9.77 5.15
CA ASN A 213 -4.73 10.87 6.02
C ASN A 213 -3.87 10.38 7.20
N TYR A 214 -2.96 9.43 6.91
CA TYR A 214 -2.03 8.81 7.85
C TYR A 214 -0.86 8.17 7.10
N PRO A 215 0.36 8.07 7.65
CA PRO A 215 1.49 7.43 6.96
C PRO A 215 1.34 5.92 6.87
N GLY A 216 1.92 5.34 5.81
CA GLY A 216 2.06 3.91 5.64
C GLY A 216 2.94 3.27 6.71
N MET A 217 2.67 2.01 7.03
CA MET A 217 3.45 1.23 7.99
C MET A 217 4.57 0.45 7.29
N TYR A 218 5.79 0.61 7.77
CA TYR A 218 6.91 -0.31 7.51
C TYR A 218 7.04 -1.30 8.65
N LEU A 219 7.70 -2.43 8.43
CA LEU A 219 8.01 -3.40 9.47
C LEU A 219 9.50 -3.42 9.74
N PHE A 220 9.85 -3.60 11.02
CA PHE A 220 11.22 -3.62 11.49
C PHE A 220 11.41 -4.68 12.57
N CYS A 221 12.49 -5.45 12.49
CA CYS A 221 12.96 -6.34 13.57
C CYS A 221 14.12 -5.66 14.29
N SER A 222 13.88 -5.17 15.52
CA SER A 222 14.90 -4.43 16.28
C SER A 222 15.96 -5.32 16.93
N ASN A 223 15.64 -6.58 17.19
CA ASN A 223 16.51 -7.53 17.91
C ASN A 223 16.50 -8.90 17.22
N PRO A 224 17.00 -8.99 15.96
CA PRO A 224 17.06 -10.26 15.24
C PRO A 224 17.92 -11.27 16.03
N GLY A 225 17.51 -12.52 16.03
CA GLY A 225 18.18 -13.60 16.77
C GLY A 225 17.88 -13.66 18.27
N ILE A 226 17.31 -12.61 18.88
CA ILE A 226 16.94 -12.57 20.30
C ILE A 226 15.43 -12.72 20.48
N LYS A 227 14.65 -12.00 19.68
CA LYS A 227 13.18 -11.96 19.79
C LYS A 227 12.56 -11.92 18.40
N ALA A 228 11.74 -12.91 18.10
CA ALA A 228 10.96 -12.96 16.85
C ALA A 228 9.75 -11.99 16.95
N GLU A 229 10.02 -10.70 16.97
CA GLU A 229 9.04 -9.63 17.07
C GLU A 229 9.30 -8.57 16.00
N LEU A 230 8.27 -8.28 15.23
CA LEU A 230 8.27 -7.16 14.30
C LEU A 230 7.52 -5.96 14.90
N LYS A 231 7.94 -4.76 14.50
CA LYS A 231 7.34 -3.49 14.93
C LYS A 231 6.99 -2.63 13.74
N GLY A 232 5.88 -1.92 13.83
CA GLY A 232 5.54 -0.85 12.91
C GLY A 232 6.51 0.33 13.04
N VAL A 233 6.91 0.89 11.89
CA VAL A 233 7.71 2.11 11.78
C VAL A 233 7.05 2.99 10.73
N TYR A 234 7.01 4.29 10.96
CA TYR A 234 6.26 5.24 10.15
C TYR A 234 7.13 6.42 9.75
N ALA A 235 6.98 6.89 8.51
CA ALA A 235 7.68 8.09 8.06
C ALA A 235 7.15 9.32 8.81
N PRO A 236 8.00 10.12 9.48
CA PRO A 236 7.58 11.37 10.10
C PRO A 236 7.08 12.38 9.06
N TYR A 237 6.20 13.29 9.49
CA TYR A 237 5.56 14.27 8.62
C TYR A 237 6.60 15.21 7.97
N PRO A 238 6.53 15.49 6.65
CA PRO A 238 7.45 16.40 5.98
C PRO A 238 7.29 17.84 6.49
N LYS A 239 8.40 18.44 6.94
CA LYS A 239 8.47 19.84 7.39
C LYS A 239 8.96 20.77 6.29
N VAL A 240 10.09 20.43 5.67
CA VAL A 240 10.69 21.18 4.58
C VAL A 240 10.86 20.27 3.38
N GLU A 241 10.35 20.70 2.24
CA GLU A 241 10.44 19.98 0.98
C GLU A 241 10.98 20.87 -0.12
N LYS A 242 11.69 20.27 -1.06
CA LYS A 242 12.23 20.95 -2.24
C LYS A 242 11.96 20.13 -3.49
N GLN A 243 11.58 20.80 -4.57
CA GLN A 243 11.52 20.16 -5.89
C GLN A 243 12.88 19.59 -6.27
N GLY A 244 12.89 18.37 -6.80
CA GLY A 244 14.10 17.64 -7.17
C GLY A 244 13.79 16.21 -7.59
N GLY A 245 14.72 15.32 -7.27
CA GLY A 245 14.60 13.90 -7.61
C GLY A 245 14.75 13.63 -9.11
N HIS A 246 14.21 12.49 -9.57
CA HIS A 246 14.28 12.10 -10.97
C HIS A 246 13.58 13.16 -11.84
N ILE A 247 14.30 13.68 -12.84
CA ILE A 247 13.85 14.72 -13.79
C ILE A 247 13.13 15.93 -13.17
N ASN A 248 13.41 16.28 -11.90
CA ASN A 248 12.70 17.31 -11.13
C ASN A 248 11.19 17.06 -10.92
N SER A 249 10.74 15.81 -11.02
CA SER A 249 9.32 15.45 -10.90
C SER A 249 8.87 15.09 -9.49
N GLN A 250 9.75 15.27 -8.49
CA GLN A 250 9.51 14.88 -7.10
C GLN A 250 9.61 16.07 -6.14
N MET A 251 9.07 15.85 -4.92
CA MET A 251 9.32 16.72 -3.77
C MET A 251 10.17 15.95 -2.76
N VAL A 252 11.46 16.29 -2.71
CA VAL A 252 12.42 15.68 -1.79
C VAL A 252 12.26 16.31 -0.41
N VAL A 253 12.10 15.48 0.63
CA VAL A 253 12.00 15.93 2.01
C VAL A 253 13.38 16.24 2.55
N LEU A 254 13.60 17.46 3.00
CA LEU A 254 14.86 17.93 3.60
C LEU A 254 14.84 17.89 5.12
N GLU A 255 13.68 18.15 5.72
CA GLU A 255 13.46 18.10 7.17
C GLU A 255 12.11 17.46 7.46
N ARG A 256 12.02 16.74 8.57
CA ARG A 256 10.79 16.14 9.07
C ARG A 256 10.41 16.69 10.43
N GLU A 257 9.12 16.64 10.75
CA GLU A 257 8.58 17.00 12.05
C GLU A 257 8.81 15.85 13.06
N PRO A 258 8.73 16.12 14.38
CA PRO A 258 8.88 15.08 15.41
C PRO A 258 7.59 14.26 15.62
N TYR A 259 6.65 14.29 14.70
CA TYR A 259 5.40 13.53 14.70
C TYR A 259 5.15 12.91 13.32
N ILE A 260 4.36 11.84 13.29
CA ILE A 260 4.07 11.08 12.07
C ILE A 260 2.78 11.56 11.37
N ALA A 261 1.82 12.13 12.12
CA ALA A 261 0.56 12.59 11.55
C ALA A 261 -0.05 13.79 12.30
N LYS A 262 -0.77 14.64 11.53
CA LYS A 262 -1.71 15.67 12.01
C LYS A 262 -3.13 15.14 11.89
N CYS A 263 -3.94 15.31 12.92
CA CYS A 263 -5.32 14.82 12.97
C CYS A 263 -6.28 15.94 13.38
N GLU A 264 -7.42 16.03 12.71
CA GLU A 264 -8.45 17.05 12.92
C GLU A 264 -9.48 16.68 14.02
N GLY A 265 -9.08 15.86 15.00
CA GLY A 265 -9.95 15.42 16.09
C GLY A 265 -10.56 14.05 15.85
N LYS A 266 -11.88 13.95 15.58
CA LYS A 266 -12.50 12.66 15.28
C LYS A 266 -11.92 12.05 14.01
N LYS A 267 -11.42 10.81 14.11
CA LYS A 267 -10.74 10.14 13.02
C LYS A 267 -10.75 8.64 13.19
N ASP A 268 -11.07 7.94 12.11
CA ASP A 268 -10.77 6.51 11.96
C ASP A 268 -9.34 6.36 11.46
N PHE A 269 -8.52 5.58 12.17
CA PHE A 269 -7.16 5.26 11.74
C PHE A 269 -7.16 4.05 10.80
N PRO A 270 -6.08 3.86 10.02
CA PRO A 270 -5.96 2.68 9.15
C PRO A 270 -6.08 1.38 9.93
N TRP A 271 -6.59 0.35 9.26
CA TRP A 271 -6.61 -1.00 9.80
C TRP A 271 -5.22 -1.62 9.77
N ARG A 272 -4.81 -2.26 10.86
CA ARG A 272 -3.69 -3.19 10.91
C ARG A 272 -4.27 -4.59 10.71
N VAL A 273 -3.77 -5.29 9.71
CA VAL A 273 -4.40 -6.51 9.17
C VAL A 273 -3.47 -7.70 9.29
N LEU A 274 -3.97 -8.78 9.84
CA LEU A 274 -3.36 -10.11 9.87
C LEU A 274 -4.22 -11.04 9.02
N VAL A 275 -3.78 -11.35 7.80
CA VAL A 275 -4.39 -12.40 6.99
C VAL A 275 -3.80 -13.74 7.40
N VAL A 276 -4.63 -14.70 7.73
CA VAL A 276 -4.21 -16.03 8.17
C VAL A 276 -4.75 -17.07 7.19
N SER A 277 -3.89 -17.95 6.71
CA SER A 277 -4.26 -19.01 5.78
C SER A 277 -3.69 -20.37 6.19
N SER A 278 -4.41 -21.43 5.88
CA SER A 278 -3.94 -22.82 5.97
C SER A 278 -3.46 -23.36 4.63
N GLU A 279 -3.75 -22.67 3.51
CA GLU A 279 -3.37 -23.04 2.16
C GLU A 279 -2.99 -21.80 1.34
N ASP A 280 -1.98 -21.89 0.49
CA ASP A 280 -1.47 -20.76 -0.28
C ASP A 280 -2.53 -20.12 -1.19
N ARG A 281 -3.40 -20.91 -1.81
CA ARG A 281 -4.49 -20.40 -2.65
C ARG A 281 -5.43 -19.43 -1.94
N GLN A 282 -5.55 -19.53 -0.60
CA GLN A 282 -6.36 -18.60 0.19
C GLN A 282 -5.77 -17.19 0.22
N LEU A 283 -4.43 -17.07 0.14
CA LEU A 283 -3.75 -15.78 0.09
C LEU A 283 -4.03 -15.05 -1.23
N ALA A 284 -3.87 -15.73 -2.37
CA ALA A 284 -4.14 -15.15 -3.69
C ALA A 284 -5.62 -14.75 -3.86
N ASN A 285 -6.54 -15.47 -3.21
CA ASN A 285 -7.97 -15.20 -3.27
C ASN A 285 -8.50 -14.31 -2.14
N ASN A 286 -7.62 -13.75 -1.30
CA ASN A 286 -7.99 -12.92 -0.16
C ASN A 286 -8.54 -11.55 -0.59
N ASP A 287 -9.55 -11.04 0.13
CA ASP A 287 -10.21 -9.76 -0.16
C ASP A 287 -10.26 -8.83 1.06
N MET A 288 -9.53 -9.13 2.15
CA MET A 288 -9.65 -8.38 3.40
C MET A 288 -9.34 -6.90 3.24
N VAL A 289 -8.30 -6.54 2.47
CA VAL A 289 -7.96 -5.13 2.23
C VAL A 289 -9.12 -4.39 1.55
N TYR A 290 -9.75 -5.01 0.55
CA TYR A 290 -10.92 -4.43 -0.12
C TYR A 290 -12.14 -4.34 0.81
N LYS A 291 -12.42 -5.37 1.62
CA LYS A 291 -13.55 -5.40 2.59
C LYS A 291 -13.42 -4.31 3.66
N LEU A 292 -12.21 -4.07 4.13
CA LEU A 292 -11.91 -3.11 5.21
C LEU A 292 -11.86 -1.66 4.73
N ALA A 293 -11.69 -1.42 3.43
CA ALA A 293 -11.64 -0.08 2.85
C ALA A 293 -12.99 0.64 2.94
N SER A 294 -12.95 1.96 2.93
CA SER A 294 -14.11 2.83 2.90
C SER A 294 -14.95 2.61 1.63
N SER A 295 -16.26 2.84 1.74
CA SER A 295 -17.19 2.71 0.61
C SER A 295 -16.88 3.72 -0.51
N SER A 296 -17.34 3.41 -1.73
CA SER A 296 -17.16 4.31 -2.88
C SER A 296 -17.72 5.71 -2.59
N ARG A 297 -16.92 6.71 -2.96
CA ARG A 297 -17.27 8.14 -2.96
C ARG A 297 -17.64 8.64 -4.36
N VAL A 298 -17.56 7.76 -5.37
CA VAL A 298 -17.94 8.04 -6.76
C VAL A 298 -19.35 7.49 -7.00
N ASN A 299 -20.31 8.39 -7.24
CA ASN A 299 -21.71 8.01 -7.40
C ASN A 299 -21.99 7.38 -8.78
N ASP A 300 -21.49 8.02 -9.85
CA ASP A 300 -21.60 7.49 -11.21
C ASP A 300 -20.27 6.87 -11.64
N ILE A 301 -20.28 5.56 -11.83
CA ILE A 301 -19.13 4.76 -12.29
C ILE A 301 -19.29 4.25 -13.72
N SER A 302 -20.33 4.66 -14.44
CA SER A 302 -20.66 4.16 -15.80
C SER A 302 -19.60 4.53 -16.84
N TRP A 303 -18.87 5.60 -16.61
CA TRP A 303 -17.79 6.09 -17.46
C TRP A 303 -16.46 5.35 -17.26
N ILE A 304 -16.28 4.64 -16.12
CA ILE A 304 -15.07 3.89 -15.81
C ILE A 304 -15.03 2.63 -16.67
N LYS A 305 -14.03 2.53 -17.52
CA LYS A 305 -13.84 1.38 -18.43
C LYS A 305 -12.41 0.87 -18.29
N PRO A 306 -12.15 -0.12 -17.43
CA PRO A 306 -10.86 -0.81 -17.42
C PRO A 306 -10.59 -1.46 -18.78
N GLY A 307 -9.32 -1.55 -19.18
CA GLY A 307 -8.94 -2.14 -20.45
C GLY A 307 -7.45 -2.45 -20.51
N LYS A 308 -7.05 -3.07 -21.61
CA LYS A 308 -5.66 -3.34 -21.93
C LYS A 308 -4.98 -2.08 -22.46
N VAL A 309 -3.66 -2.01 -22.29
CA VAL A 309 -2.84 -0.87 -22.70
C VAL A 309 -1.73 -1.31 -23.63
N ALA A 310 -1.50 -0.58 -24.73
CA ALA A 310 -0.26 -0.62 -25.47
C ALA A 310 0.66 0.48 -24.92
N TRP A 311 1.90 0.11 -24.57
CA TRP A 311 2.81 0.96 -23.83
C TRP A 311 4.22 0.94 -24.45
N GLU A 312 4.65 2.08 -25.00
CA GLU A 312 5.85 2.19 -25.81
C GLU A 312 7.16 2.21 -25.00
N TRP A 313 7.10 2.68 -23.76
CA TRP A 313 8.27 2.81 -22.89
C TRP A 313 8.95 1.44 -22.67
N TRP A 314 8.16 0.36 -22.63
CA TRP A 314 8.67 -0.99 -22.39
C TRP A 314 9.79 -1.37 -23.37
N ASN A 315 9.69 -1.00 -24.63
CA ASN A 315 10.66 -1.28 -25.68
C ASN A 315 11.35 -0.01 -26.22
N ASP A 316 11.47 1.04 -25.39
CA ASP A 316 12.18 2.29 -25.72
C ASP A 316 11.64 2.98 -26.97
N SER A 317 10.31 2.99 -27.13
CA SER A 317 9.59 3.53 -28.31
C SER A 317 10.10 3.00 -29.66
N ASN A 318 10.74 1.82 -29.68
CA ASN A 318 11.27 1.21 -30.88
C ASN A 318 10.19 0.49 -31.67
N LEU A 319 10.26 0.64 -33.01
CA LEU A 319 9.48 -0.12 -33.97
C LEU A 319 10.41 -0.66 -35.07
N TYR A 320 10.02 -1.75 -35.70
CA TYR A 320 10.77 -2.37 -36.80
C TYR A 320 9.90 -2.46 -38.06
N GLY A 321 10.54 -2.32 -39.23
CA GLY A 321 9.86 -2.43 -40.52
C GLY A 321 8.95 -1.23 -40.82
N VAL A 322 9.27 -0.05 -40.32
CA VAL A 322 8.61 1.22 -40.61
C VAL A 322 9.52 2.12 -41.45
N ASP A 323 8.93 3.06 -42.18
CA ASP A 323 9.63 3.98 -43.10
C ASP A 323 9.85 5.39 -42.48
N PHE A 324 9.63 5.51 -41.17
CA PHE A 324 9.85 6.74 -40.42
C PHE A 324 10.79 6.51 -39.25
N LYS A 325 11.34 7.58 -38.68
CA LYS A 325 12.17 7.52 -37.47
C LYS A 325 11.28 7.28 -36.25
N THR A 326 11.53 6.16 -35.55
CA THR A 326 10.84 5.82 -34.31
C THR A 326 11.30 6.68 -33.13
N GLY A 327 10.46 6.82 -32.12
CA GLY A 327 10.71 7.61 -30.91
C GLY A 327 9.44 8.30 -30.41
N ILE A 328 9.62 9.35 -29.60
CA ILE A 328 8.52 10.15 -29.07
C ILE A 328 8.07 11.15 -30.16
N ASN A 329 7.18 10.69 -31.06
CA ASN A 329 6.62 11.48 -32.15
C ASN A 329 5.27 10.92 -32.59
N ASN A 330 4.49 11.72 -33.33
CA ASN A 330 3.14 11.36 -33.77
C ASN A 330 3.10 10.08 -34.61
N ASP A 331 4.06 9.83 -35.49
CA ASP A 331 4.05 8.65 -36.36
C ASP A 331 4.20 7.37 -35.55
N THR A 332 5.06 7.36 -34.55
CA THR A 332 5.22 6.24 -33.62
C THR A 332 3.92 5.99 -32.87
N TYR A 333 3.29 7.01 -32.28
CA TYR A 333 2.05 6.82 -31.54
C TYR A 333 0.87 6.44 -32.42
N LYS A 334 0.78 6.93 -33.65
CA LYS A 334 -0.22 6.45 -34.63
C LYS A 334 -0.06 4.97 -34.93
N TYR A 335 1.18 4.48 -35.04
CA TYR A 335 1.43 3.05 -35.20
C TYR A 335 0.92 2.24 -33.97
N TYR A 336 1.20 2.70 -32.75
CA TYR A 336 0.69 2.05 -31.55
C TYR A 336 -0.85 2.09 -31.46
N ILE A 337 -1.48 3.19 -31.88
CA ILE A 337 -2.94 3.33 -31.94
C ILE A 337 -3.54 2.37 -32.96
N ASP A 338 -2.94 2.25 -34.16
CA ASP A 338 -3.38 1.31 -35.19
C ASP A 338 -3.24 -0.15 -34.71
N PHE A 339 -2.13 -0.47 -34.05
CA PHE A 339 -1.92 -1.78 -33.44
C PHE A 339 -2.98 -2.04 -32.36
N ALA A 340 -3.19 -1.11 -31.45
CA ALA A 340 -4.19 -1.22 -30.39
C ALA A 340 -5.59 -1.47 -30.96
N SER A 341 -6.02 -0.67 -31.94
CA SER A 341 -7.29 -0.82 -32.62
C SER A 341 -7.44 -2.20 -33.30
N ARG A 342 -6.41 -2.64 -34.01
CA ARG A 342 -6.40 -3.93 -34.70
C ARG A 342 -6.55 -5.12 -33.78
N PHE A 343 -5.96 -5.06 -32.58
CA PHE A 343 -5.92 -6.17 -31.63
C PHE A 343 -6.89 -6.02 -30.44
N GLY A 344 -7.78 -5.04 -30.49
CA GLY A 344 -8.79 -4.82 -29.46
C GLY A 344 -8.17 -4.44 -28.11
N ILE A 345 -7.15 -3.59 -28.14
CA ILE A 345 -6.54 -2.96 -26.98
C ILE A 345 -7.21 -1.60 -26.80
N GLU A 346 -7.71 -1.33 -25.61
CA GLU A 346 -8.56 -0.19 -25.35
C GLU A 346 -7.81 1.14 -25.26
N TYR A 347 -6.51 1.10 -24.86
CA TYR A 347 -5.74 2.30 -24.55
C TYR A 347 -4.32 2.25 -25.10
N VAL A 348 -3.75 3.45 -25.32
CA VAL A 348 -2.32 3.68 -25.49
C VAL A 348 -1.88 4.65 -24.40
N ILE A 349 -0.79 4.36 -23.68
CA ILE A 349 -0.13 5.31 -22.78
C ILE A 349 0.95 6.05 -23.58
N LEU A 350 0.95 7.37 -23.50
CA LEU A 350 2.10 8.20 -23.82
C LEU A 350 2.90 8.37 -22.52
N ASP A 351 4.02 7.65 -22.41
CA ASP A 351 4.87 7.66 -21.22
C ASP A 351 5.76 8.90 -21.13
N GLU A 352 6.71 8.94 -20.20
CA GLU A 352 7.62 10.08 -20.01
C GLU A 352 8.25 10.54 -21.33
N GLY A 353 8.15 11.85 -21.64
CA GLY A 353 8.77 12.45 -22.80
C GLY A 353 7.81 13.17 -23.76
N TRP A 354 6.50 12.96 -23.68
CA TRP A 354 5.52 13.71 -24.48
C TRP A 354 5.44 15.19 -24.06
N SER A 355 5.77 15.52 -22.81
CA SER A 355 5.95 16.88 -22.30
C SER A 355 7.43 17.16 -22.01
N LYS A 356 7.82 18.45 -21.94
CA LYS A 356 9.22 18.82 -21.75
C LYS A 356 9.78 18.29 -20.45
N SER A 357 10.77 17.40 -20.56
CA SER A 357 11.48 16.81 -19.44
C SER A 357 12.12 17.87 -18.54
N ARG A 358 12.22 17.61 -17.23
CA ARG A 358 12.85 18.41 -16.17
C ARG A 358 12.21 19.76 -15.86
N GLN A 359 11.20 20.20 -16.59
CA GLN A 359 10.48 21.44 -16.31
C GLN A 359 9.29 21.24 -15.38
N ALA A 360 8.84 20.00 -15.22
CA ALA A 360 7.65 19.64 -14.46
C ALA A 360 6.44 20.50 -14.84
N ASP A 361 6.20 20.62 -16.16
CA ASP A 361 5.11 21.40 -16.74
C ASP A 361 4.40 20.58 -17.79
N LEU A 362 3.22 20.07 -17.44
CA LEU A 362 2.43 19.22 -18.30
C LEU A 362 1.75 19.98 -19.47
N PHE A 363 1.79 21.31 -19.49
CA PHE A 363 1.25 22.11 -20.61
C PHE A 363 2.29 22.40 -21.70
N GLN A 364 3.56 22.03 -21.48
CA GLN A 364 4.61 22.18 -22.48
C GLN A 364 4.83 20.86 -23.23
N VAL A 365 3.99 20.62 -24.21
CA VAL A 365 4.13 19.46 -25.12
C VAL A 365 5.39 19.62 -25.97
N VAL A 366 6.11 18.52 -26.25
CA VAL A 366 7.28 18.54 -27.13
C VAL A 366 6.88 18.80 -28.58
N PRO A 367 7.75 19.43 -29.41
CA PRO A 367 7.37 19.82 -30.77
C PRO A 367 6.97 18.67 -31.71
N ASP A 368 7.47 17.46 -31.47
CA ASP A 368 7.21 16.28 -32.30
C ASP A 368 5.88 15.57 -31.94
N ILE A 369 5.13 16.11 -30.97
CA ILE A 369 3.84 15.59 -30.52
C ILE A 369 2.74 16.64 -30.72
N ASP A 370 1.71 16.28 -31.47
CA ASP A 370 0.42 16.96 -31.55
C ASP A 370 -0.64 16.09 -30.84
N LEU A 371 -0.95 16.43 -29.60
CA LEU A 371 -1.90 15.66 -28.77
C LEU A 371 -3.34 15.75 -29.32
N GLU A 372 -3.75 16.89 -29.88
CA GLU A 372 -5.12 17.04 -30.43
C GLU A 372 -5.29 16.12 -31.64
N GLU A 373 -4.28 16.07 -32.52
CA GLU A 373 -4.26 15.15 -33.65
C GLU A 373 -4.30 13.69 -33.18
N LEU A 374 -3.47 13.31 -32.19
CA LEU A 374 -3.42 11.94 -31.67
C LEU A 374 -4.74 11.54 -31.02
N VAL A 375 -5.36 12.41 -30.22
CA VAL A 375 -6.67 12.13 -29.59
C VAL A 375 -7.75 11.93 -30.63
N LYS A 376 -7.80 12.77 -31.65
CA LYS A 376 -8.73 12.61 -32.79
C LYS A 376 -8.50 11.28 -33.50
N TYR A 377 -7.24 11.00 -33.86
CA TYR A 377 -6.84 9.78 -34.59
C TYR A 377 -7.18 8.51 -33.80
N ALA A 378 -6.96 8.52 -32.49
CA ALA A 378 -7.29 7.42 -31.58
C ALA A 378 -8.81 7.24 -31.42
N GLY A 379 -9.55 8.35 -31.30
CA GLY A 379 -11.02 8.34 -31.22
C GLY A 379 -11.70 7.70 -32.44
N GLU A 380 -11.21 7.99 -33.67
CA GLU A 380 -11.69 7.38 -34.91
C GLU A 380 -11.46 5.85 -34.96
N ARG A 381 -10.57 5.34 -34.10
CA ARG A 381 -10.19 3.92 -33.97
C ARG A 381 -10.69 3.23 -32.71
N ASN A 382 -11.53 3.92 -31.94
CA ASN A 382 -12.03 3.45 -30.63
C ASN A 382 -10.91 3.13 -29.64
N VAL A 383 -9.80 3.86 -29.67
CA VAL A 383 -8.68 3.76 -28.74
C VAL A 383 -8.63 5.01 -27.85
N GLY A 384 -8.45 4.85 -26.56
CA GLY A 384 -8.26 5.95 -25.63
C GLY A 384 -6.79 6.28 -25.41
N ILE A 385 -6.49 7.54 -25.12
CA ILE A 385 -5.12 7.96 -24.75
C ILE A 385 -5.06 8.22 -23.25
N ILE A 386 -4.02 7.69 -22.60
CA ILE A 386 -3.63 7.95 -21.23
C ILE A 386 -2.27 8.66 -21.26
N LEU A 387 -2.07 9.67 -20.42
CA LEU A 387 -0.82 10.41 -20.36
C LEU A 387 -0.04 10.09 -19.08
N TRP A 388 1.26 9.98 -19.22
CA TRP A 388 2.15 9.95 -18.07
C TRP A 388 2.27 11.34 -17.44
N ALA A 389 2.38 11.40 -16.12
CA ALA A 389 2.58 12.63 -15.37
C ALA A 389 3.47 12.39 -14.14
N GLY A 390 4.56 13.12 -14.03
CA GLY A 390 5.35 13.11 -12.81
C GLY A 390 4.59 13.78 -11.65
N TYR A 391 4.76 13.23 -10.44
CA TYR A 391 4.05 13.65 -9.23
C TYR A 391 4.00 15.18 -9.04
N TYR A 392 5.15 15.86 -9.07
CA TYR A 392 5.19 17.28 -8.75
C TYR A 392 4.43 18.14 -9.77
N ALA A 393 4.57 17.84 -11.06
CA ALA A 393 3.87 18.56 -12.12
C ALA A 393 2.36 18.41 -12.00
N PHE A 394 1.91 17.18 -11.73
CA PHE A 394 0.48 16.88 -11.53
C PHE A 394 -0.06 17.53 -10.26
N ALA A 395 0.64 17.39 -9.13
CA ALA A 395 0.21 17.92 -7.83
C ALA A 395 0.09 19.45 -7.81
N ARG A 396 1.02 20.15 -8.47
CA ARG A 396 1.05 21.61 -8.53
C ARG A 396 -0.14 22.19 -9.26
N ASP A 397 -0.54 21.62 -10.36
CA ASP A 397 -1.57 22.15 -11.25
C ASP A 397 -2.79 21.22 -11.42
N MET A 398 -3.04 20.33 -10.46
CA MET A 398 -3.94 19.18 -10.51
C MET A 398 -5.29 19.48 -11.18
N GLU A 399 -6.04 20.47 -10.69
CA GLU A 399 -7.36 20.77 -11.26
C GLU A 399 -7.29 21.31 -12.68
N LYS A 400 -6.30 22.15 -12.97
CA LYS A 400 -6.11 22.69 -14.33
C LYS A 400 -5.74 21.59 -15.31
N VAL A 401 -4.86 20.67 -14.92
CA VAL A 401 -4.44 19.51 -15.70
C VAL A 401 -5.63 18.60 -15.98
N CYS A 402 -6.36 18.21 -14.95
CA CYS A 402 -7.53 17.35 -15.12
C CYS A 402 -8.59 17.98 -16.02
N LYS A 403 -8.91 19.26 -15.82
CA LYS A 403 -9.89 19.99 -16.63
C LYS A 403 -9.47 20.10 -18.10
N HIS A 404 -8.22 20.48 -18.36
CA HIS A 404 -7.68 20.67 -19.70
C HIS A 404 -7.68 19.38 -20.50
N TYR A 405 -7.07 18.33 -19.95
CA TYR A 405 -6.89 17.07 -20.66
C TYR A 405 -8.18 16.24 -20.78
N SER A 406 -9.09 16.32 -19.80
CA SER A 406 -10.42 15.74 -19.94
C SER A 406 -11.21 16.42 -21.06
N ALA A 407 -11.17 17.76 -21.16
CA ALA A 407 -11.83 18.50 -22.24
C ALA A 407 -11.24 18.17 -23.63
N MET A 408 -9.93 17.89 -23.72
CA MET A 408 -9.27 17.44 -24.96
C MET A 408 -9.70 16.02 -25.37
N GLY A 409 -10.16 15.18 -24.41
CA GLY A 409 -10.58 13.79 -24.67
C GLY A 409 -9.64 12.71 -24.13
N ILE A 410 -8.60 13.09 -23.39
CA ILE A 410 -7.72 12.15 -22.66
C ILE A 410 -8.53 11.33 -21.66
N LYS A 411 -8.18 10.07 -21.46
CA LYS A 411 -8.93 9.10 -20.68
C LYS A 411 -8.39 8.90 -19.26
N GLY A 412 -7.17 9.30 -19.00
CA GLY A 412 -6.56 9.13 -17.67
C GLY A 412 -5.11 9.54 -17.60
N PHE A 413 -4.53 9.29 -16.41
CA PHE A 413 -3.12 9.53 -16.14
C PHE A 413 -2.46 8.32 -15.48
N LYS A 414 -1.25 8.00 -15.93
CA LYS A 414 -0.24 7.26 -15.19
C LYS A 414 0.54 8.30 -14.38
N ILE A 415 0.32 8.33 -13.06
CA ILE A 415 0.97 9.32 -12.18
C ILE A 415 2.13 8.63 -11.47
N ASP A 416 3.34 9.18 -11.62
CA ASP A 416 4.58 8.50 -11.28
C ASP A 416 5.50 9.34 -10.37
N PHE A 417 6.48 8.66 -9.72
CA PHE A 417 7.53 9.24 -8.89
C PHE A 417 7.05 9.90 -7.59
N MET A 418 6.02 9.33 -6.93
CA MET A 418 5.68 9.72 -5.57
C MET A 418 6.76 9.32 -4.57
N ASP A 419 7.24 8.08 -4.65
CA ASP A 419 8.38 7.48 -3.91
C ASP A 419 8.32 7.64 -2.39
N ARG A 420 7.15 7.89 -1.83
CA ARG A 420 6.92 8.15 -0.40
C ARG A 420 5.52 7.67 0.00
N ASP A 421 5.35 7.43 1.30
CA ASP A 421 4.07 7.09 1.93
C ASP A 421 3.86 7.81 3.28
N ASP A 422 4.55 8.93 3.52
CA ASP A 422 4.19 9.82 4.63
C ASP A 422 2.77 10.39 4.46
N GLN A 423 2.17 10.90 5.54
CA GLN A 423 0.78 11.39 5.51
C GLN A 423 0.51 12.34 4.32
N LYS A 424 1.43 13.25 4.02
CA LYS A 424 1.23 14.22 2.94
C LYS A 424 1.14 13.55 1.57
N MET A 425 1.92 12.50 1.35
CA MET A 425 1.88 11.74 0.11
C MET A 425 0.62 10.86 0.04
N VAL A 426 0.20 10.26 1.14
CA VAL A 426 -1.08 9.53 1.19
C VAL A 426 -2.25 10.47 0.87
N ASP A 427 -2.26 11.67 1.44
CA ASP A 427 -3.28 12.70 1.15
C ASP A 427 -3.29 13.10 -0.34
N PHE A 428 -2.12 13.13 -0.98
CA PHE A 428 -2.03 13.38 -2.41
C PHE A 428 -2.76 12.32 -3.22
N HIS A 429 -2.57 11.02 -2.92
CA HIS A 429 -3.23 9.92 -3.63
C HIS A 429 -4.76 10.06 -3.56
N TYR A 430 -5.31 10.37 -2.39
CA TYR A 430 -6.76 10.58 -2.22
C TYR A 430 -7.25 11.81 -2.99
N LYS A 431 -6.53 12.94 -2.94
CA LYS A 431 -6.87 14.16 -3.69
C LYS A 431 -6.79 13.95 -5.20
N ALA A 432 -5.76 13.24 -5.68
CA ALA A 432 -5.62 12.90 -7.10
C ALA A 432 -6.76 12.00 -7.56
N ALA A 433 -7.11 10.97 -6.78
CA ALA A 433 -8.21 10.07 -7.08
C ALA A 433 -9.56 10.81 -7.14
N GLU A 434 -9.83 11.71 -6.19
CA GLU A 434 -11.03 12.55 -6.15
C GLU A 434 -11.10 13.50 -7.34
N MET A 435 -10.00 14.22 -7.61
CA MET A 435 -9.95 15.22 -8.68
C MET A 435 -10.10 14.57 -10.06
N THR A 436 -9.42 13.45 -10.28
CA THR A 436 -9.54 12.70 -11.55
C THR A 436 -10.94 12.10 -11.71
N ALA A 437 -11.57 11.60 -10.64
CA ALA A 437 -12.97 11.17 -10.67
C ALA A 437 -13.92 12.30 -11.07
N LYS A 438 -13.74 13.51 -10.53
CA LYS A 438 -14.52 14.71 -10.86
C LYS A 438 -14.50 15.02 -12.37
N TYR A 439 -13.39 14.74 -13.04
CA TYR A 439 -13.20 15.01 -14.46
C TYR A 439 -13.29 13.74 -15.34
N HIS A 440 -13.80 12.63 -14.81
CA HIS A 440 -13.95 11.34 -15.51
C HIS A 440 -12.64 10.80 -16.10
N LEU A 441 -11.56 10.85 -15.34
CA LEU A 441 -10.24 10.38 -15.70
C LEU A 441 -9.85 9.14 -14.89
N LEU A 442 -9.30 8.14 -15.56
CA LEU A 442 -8.72 6.95 -14.93
C LEU A 442 -7.34 7.28 -14.32
N VAL A 443 -6.94 6.52 -13.33
CA VAL A 443 -5.62 6.65 -12.70
C VAL A 443 -4.94 5.29 -12.56
N ASP A 444 -3.66 5.29 -12.90
CA ASP A 444 -2.68 4.27 -12.55
C ASP A 444 -1.54 4.95 -11.77
N PHE A 445 -1.23 4.47 -10.56
CA PHE A 445 -0.17 5.03 -9.73
C PHE A 445 1.10 4.21 -9.84
N HIS A 446 2.20 4.85 -10.27
CA HIS A 446 3.55 4.32 -10.32
C HIS A 446 4.48 5.01 -9.32
N GLY A 447 5.65 4.43 -9.00
CA GLY A 447 6.49 4.95 -7.92
C GLY A 447 5.70 5.14 -6.62
N SER A 448 4.77 4.24 -6.32
CA SER A 448 3.80 4.38 -5.24
C SER A 448 3.77 3.15 -4.33
N TYR A 449 3.30 3.34 -3.10
CA TYR A 449 3.10 2.23 -2.17
C TYR A 449 1.97 1.29 -2.65
N LYS A 450 1.98 0.06 -2.11
CA LYS A 450 0.93 -0.94 -2.35
C LYS A 450 -0.48 -0.37 -2.15
N PRO A 451 -1.51 -0.85 -2.87
CA PRO A 451 -2.90 -0.46 -2.58
C PRO A 451 -3.29 -0.84 -1.15
N THR A 452 -4.17 -0.02 -0.59
CA THR A 452 -4.76 -0.20 0.75
C THR A 452 -6.28 -0.12 0.71
N GLY A 453 -6.87 -0.31 -0.49
CA GLY A 453 -8.30 -0.26 -0.72
C GLY A 453 -8.80 1.05 -1.35
N LEU A 454 -7.91 1.98 -1.73
CA LEU A 454 -8.27 3.23 -2.41
C LEU A 454 -9.11 2.98 -3.68
N ASN A 455 -8.86 1.90 -4.41
CA ASN A 455 -9.64 1.48 -5.57
C ASN A 455 -11.10 1.07 -5.26
N ARG A 456 -11.46 0.84 -4.00
CA ARG A 456 -12.87 0.71 -3.57
C ARG A 456 -13.48 2.08 -3.31
N THR A 457 -12.75 2.97 -2.66
CA THR A 457 -13.19 4.32 -2.31
C THR A 457 -13.31 5.20 -3.57
N TYR A 458 -12.36 5.05 -4.49
CA TYR A 458 -12.31 5.74 -5.78
C TYR A 458 -12.07 4.72 -6.91
N PRO A 459 -13.15 4.13 -7.48
CA PRO A 459 -13.03 3.08 -8.50
C PRO A 459 -12.37 3.49 -9.81
N ASN A 460 -12.15 4.78 -10.04
CA ASN A 460 -11.37 5.29 -11.17
C ASN A 460 -9.86 5.10 -11.01
N VAL A 461 -9.38 4.79 -9.79
CA VAL A 461 -8.02 4.30 -9.58
C VAL A 461 -8.01 2.81 -9.88
N ILE A 462 -7.64 2.47 -11.10
CA ILE A 462 -7.77 1.11 -11.62
C ILE A 462 -6.55 0.25 -11.36
N ASN A 463 -5.39 0.86 -11.18
CA ASN A 463 -4.15 0.12 -10.99
C ASN A 463 -3.13 0.84 -10.10
N PHE A 464 -2.15 0.07 -9.62
CA PHE A 464 -1.04 0.52 -8.77
C PHE A 464 0.19 -0.31 -9.08
N GLU A 465 1.35 0.32 -9.17
CA GLU A 465 2.62 -0.40 -9.19
C GLU A 465 2.93 -0.96 -7.79
N GLY A 466 3.80 -0.35 -7.03
CA GLY A 466 4.23 -0.81 -5.71
C GLY A 466 4.67 -2.28 -5.70
N VAL A 467 5.44 -2.68 -6.70
CA VAL A 467 5.89 -4.04 -6.98
C VAL A 467 7.15 -4.01 -7.84
N HIS A 468 8.04 -5.01 -7.69
CA HIS A 468 9.10 -5.24 -8.66
C HIS A 468 8.50 -5.86 -9.93
N GLY A 469 8.01 -5.00 -10.83
CA GLY A 469 7.35 -5.38 -12.07
C GLY A 469 8.32 -5.91 -13.14
N LEU A 470 7.77 -6.44 -14.24
CA LEU A 470 8.59 -7.01 -15.31
C LEU A 470 9.38 -5.96 -16.10
N GLU A 471 8.99 -4.69 -16.06
CA GLU A 471 9.75 -3.58 -16.62
C GLU A 471 11.15 -3.45 -16.02
N GLN A 472 11.32 -3.88 -14.77
CA GLN A 472 12.63 -3.92 -14.09
C GLN A 472 13.65 -4.75 -14.86
N GLN A 473 13.22 -5.69 -15.71
CA GLN A 473 14.11 -6.51 -16.53
C GLN A 473 14.84 -5.73 -17.63
N LYS A 474 14.45 -4.49 -17.91
CA LYS A 474 15.22 -3.60 -18.79
C LYS A 474 16.59 -3.23 -18.20
N PHE A 475 16.71 -3.20 -16.86
CA PHE A 475 17.88 -2.69 -16.14
C PHE A 475 18.18 -3.40 -14.81
N ALA A 476 17.40 -4.40 -14.43
CA ALA A 476 17.58 -5.12 -13.18
C ALA A 476 18.86 -5.95 -13.13
N ASP A 477 19.29 -6.24 -11.91
CA ASP A 477 20.39 -7.17 -11.66
C ASP A 477 20.03 -8.58 -12.22
N SER A 478 20.86 -9.09 -13.11
CA SER A 478 20.67 -10.41 -13.73
C SER A 478 20.71 -11.59 -12.73
N SER A 479 21.18 -11.36 -11.49
CA SER A 479 21.16 -12.36 -10.43
C SER A 479 19.75 -12.65 -9.87
N ILE A 480 18.77 -11.79 -10.14
CA ILE A 480 17.39 -11.95 -9.68
C ILE A 480 16.76 -13.16 -10.39
N ASP A 481 16.20 -14.08 -9.61
CA ASP A 481 15.36 -15.16 -10.11
C ASP A 481 13.93 -14.67 -10.32
N GLN A 482 13.69 -14.09 -11.51
CA GLN A 482 12.39 -13.51 -11.84
C GLN A 482 11.31 -14.58 -11.96
N VAL A 483 11.64 -15.80 -12.38
CA VAL A 483 10.64 -16.87 -12.52
C VAL A 483 10.08 -17.29 -11.16
N THR A 484 10.97 -17.47 -10.16
CA THR A 484 10.54 -17.75 -8.78
C THR A 484 9.76 -16.57 -8.19
N TYR A 485 10.18 -15.33 -8.47
CA TYR A 485 9.48 -14.13 -8.03
C TYR A 485 8.08 -14.08 -8.60
N ASP A 486 7.89 -14.28 -9.90
CA ASP A 486 6.58 -14.20 -10.60
C ASP A 486 5.55 -15.20 -10.05
N VAL A 487 5.99 -16.42 -9.68
CA VAL A 487 5.06 -17.42 -9.11
C VAL A 487 4.81 -17.22 -7.61
N THR A 488 5.59 -16.36 -6.95
CA THR A 488 5.47 -16.06 -5.52
C THR A 488 4.58 -14.84 -5.26
N ILE A 489 4.73 -13.81 -6.08
CA ILE A 489 4.13 -12.50 -5.84
C ILE A 489 2.60 -12.49 -5.82
N PRO A 490 1.86 -13.34 -6.57
CA PRO A 490 0.39 -13.39 -6.49
C PRO A 490 -0.13 -13.78 -5.10
N PHE A 491 0.66 -14.52 -4.33
CA PHE A 491 0.29 -14.93 -2.97
C PHE A 491 0.62 -13.90 -1.90
N ILE A 492 1.41 -12.89 -2.22
CA ILE A 492 1.87 -11.87 -1.26
C ILE A 492 1.38 -10.48 -1.68
N ARG A 493 1.94 -9.92 -2.77
CA ARG A 493 1.64 -8.54 -3.19
C ARG A 493 0.17 -8.34 -3.60
N GLN A 494 -0.42 -9.27 -4.35
CA GLN A 494 -1.82 -9.17 -4.78
C GLN A 494 -2.84 -9.27 -3.65
N LEU A 495 -2.44 -9.75 -2.46
CA LEU A 495 -3.25 -9.69 -1.25
C LEU A 495 -3.64 -8.23 -0.90
N ALA A 496 -2.77 -7.26 -1.19
CA ALA A 496 -3.04 -5.85 -0.98
C ALA A 496 -4.04 -5.26 -1.99
N GLY A 497 -4.13 -5.83 -3.19
CA GLY A 497 -5.02 -5.33 -4.26
C GLY A 497 -4.38 -5.40 -5.65
N PRO A 498 -4.95 -4.69 -6.64
CA PRO A 498 -4.49 -4.72 -8.03
C PRO A 498 -3.01 -4.34 -8.14
N MET A 499 -2.39 -4.79 -9.23
CA MET A 499 -0.95 -4.67 -9.44
C MET A 499 -0.68 -4.43 -10.93
N ASP A 500 -0.08 -3.28 -11.25
CA ASP A 500 0.51 -3.07 -12.57
C ASP A 500 1.87 -3.79 -12.62
N TYR A 501 1.82 -5.02 -13.12
CA TYR A 501 2.99 -5.89 -13.17
C TYR A 501 3.85 -5.68 -14.41
N THR A 502 3.45 -4.75 -15.29
CA THR A 502 4.18 -4.33 -16.48
C THR A 502 4.66 -5.48 -17.37
N GLN A 503 3.82 -6.51 -17.54
CA GLN A 503 4.10 -7.62 -18.43
C GLN A 503 4.06 -7.21 -19.91
N GLY A 504 4.79 -7.91 -20.78
CA GLY A 504 4.74 -7.63 -22.22
C GLY A 504 5.97 -8.03 -23.02
N ALA A 505 7.09 -8.41 -22.39
CA ALA A 505 8.28 -8.81 -23.12
C ALA A 505 8.05 -10.10 -23.91
N MET A 506 8.15 -10.02 -25.24
CA MET A 506 8.01 -11.17 -26.13
C MET A 506 9.32 -11.90 -26.40
N ARG A 507 10.46 -11.29 -26.11
CA ARG A 507 11.77 -11.95 -26.09
C ARG A 507 11.96 -12.68 -24.79
N ASN A 508 12.37 -13.95 -24.84
CA ASN A 508 12.51 -14.80 -23.67
C ASN A 508 13.92 -15.37 -23.58
N ALA A 509 14.40 -15.53 -22.37
CA ALA A 509 15.68 -16.15 -22.06
C ALA A 509 15.54 -17.07 -20.87
N THR A 510 16.43 -18.07 -20.77
CA THR A 510 16.67 -18.75 -19.49
C THR A 510 17.42 -17.79 -18.57
N LYS A 511 17.45 -18.09 -17.28
CA LYS A 511 18.17 -17.25 -16.30
C LYS A 511 19.64 -17.04 -16.68
N GLU A 512 20.29 -18.06 -17.20
CA GLU A 512 21.71 -18.05 -17.58
C GLU A 512 21.97 -17.19 -18.83
N ASN A 513 20.99 -17.09 -19.72
CA ASN A 513 21.10 -16.34 -20.99
C ASN A 513 20.42 -14.97 -20.93
N PHE A 514 19.84 -14.62 -19.78
CA PHE A 514 19.21 -13.32 -19.59
C PHE A 514 20.25 -12.21 -19.46
N ALA A 515 20.04 -11.14 -20.20
CA ALA A 515 20.79 -9.89 -20.06
C ALA A 515 19.81 -8.71 -20.06
N PRO A 516 19.94 -7.75 -19.13
CA PRO A 516 19.15 -6.53 -19.17
C PRO A 516 19.60 -5.68 -20.36
N VAL A 517 18.67 -5.37 -21.27
CA VAL A 517 18.90 -4.48 -22.41
C VAL A 517 17.78 -3.47 -22.45
N TYR A 518 18.10 -2.22 -22.20
CA TYR A 518 17.09 -1.17 -22.03
C TYR A 518 16.22 -0.96 -23.28
N SER A 519 16.84 -0.85 -24.45
CA SER A 519 16.16 -0.59 -25.73
C SER A 519 15.51 -1.81 -26.36
N GLU A 520 15.91 -3.01 -25.97
CA GLU A 520 15.42 -4.27 -26.53
C GLU A 520 15.19 -5.30 -25.41
N PRO A 521 14.28 -5.04 -24.47
CA PRO A 521 14.15 -5.84 -23.28
C PRO A 521 13.72 -7.28 -23.58
N MET A 522 14.22 -8.17 -22.74
CA MET A 522 13.81 -9.57 -22.69
C MET A 522 13.36 -9.94 -21.28
N SER A 523 12.67 -11.06 -21.13
CA SER A 523 12.30 -11.58 -19.82
C SER A 523 12.85 -12.99 -19.59
N GLN A 524 13.07 -13.35 -18.34
CA GLN A 524 13.35 -14.73 -17.96
C GLN A 524 12.07 -15.57 -18.10
N GLY A 525 12.20 -16.83 -18.51
CA GLY A 525 11.10 -17.79 -18.61
C GLY A 525 10.35 -17.78 -19.94
N THR A 526 9.06 -18.10 -19.94
CA THR A 526 8.28 -18.31 -21.17
C THR A 526 7.29 -17.17 -21.46
N ARG A 527 6.87 -17.02 -22.73
CA ARG A 527 5.81 -16.09 -23.13
C ARG A 527 4.48 -16.37 -22.43
N CYS A 528 4.15 -17.65 -22.19
CA CYS A 528 2.92 -18.02 -21.50
C CYS A 528 2.85 -17.39 -20.10
N ARG A 529 3.96 -17.26 -19.41
CA ARG A 529 4.05 -16.59 -18.12
C ARG A 529 3.67 -15.10 -18.19
N GLN A 530 3.96 -14.44 -19.32
CA GLN A 530 3.58 -13.04 -19.54
C GLN A 530 2.06 -12.85 -19.71
N LEU A 531 1.34 -13.92 -20.02
CA LEU A 531 -0.11 -13.90 -20.23
C LEU A 531 -0.89 -14.39 -19.00
N ALA A 532 -0.24 -15.15 -18.12
CA ALA A 532 -0.85 -15.71 -16.90
C ALA A 532 -0.92 -14.69 -15.76
#